data_2e4c18278fb9e850213357209aef9297
#
_entry.id   2e4c18278fb9e850213357209aef9297
#
_cell.length_a   1.000
_cell.length_b   1.000
_cell.length_c   1.000
_cell.angle_alpha   90.00
_cell.angle_beta   90.00
_cell.angle_gamma   90.00
#
_symmetry.space_group_name_H-M   'P 1'
#
loop_
_entity.id
_entity.type
_entity.pdbx_description
1 polymer ?
#
loop_
_entity_poly.entity_id
_entity_poly.type
_entity_poly.pdbx_seq_one_letter_code
_entity_poly.pdbx_strand_id
1 'polypeptide(L)' 'MRYIAVFPTLTLAQKAARVLKAENIPVEVVKVDSTRTRRGCSWGVAFDDSKLLGVRMTLSNNSLSEREIIKE' A
#
# COMPACT_ATOMS: atom_id res chain seq x y z
N MET A 1 7.73 13.10 -0.44
CA MET A 1 8.15 11.75 -0.85
C MET A 1 7.02 10.77 -0.61
N ARG A 2 6.86 9.80 -1.50
CA ARG A 2 5.80 8.81 -1.35
C ARG A 2 6.39 7.42 -1.15
N TYR A 3 5.67 6.61 -0.39
CA TYR A 3 5.96 5.19 -0.25
C TYR A 3 4.86 4.39 -0.93
N ILE A 4 5.14 3.13 -1.21
CA ILE A 4 4.16 2.20 -1.76
C ILE A 4 4.12 0.97 -0.86
N ALA A 5 2.94 0.66 -0.32
CA ALA A 5 2.70 -0.59 0.40
C ALA A 5 2.35 -1.65 -0.63
N VAL A 6 3.16 -2.69 -0.76
CA VAL A 6 3.04 -3.69 -1.82
C VAL A 6 2.18 -4.86 -1.38
N PHE A 7 1.23 -5.23 -2.23
CA PHE A 7 0.31 -6.36 -1.99
C PHE A 7 0.42 -7.37 -3.12
N PRO A 8 0.13 -8.64 -2.84
CA PRO A 8 0.27 -9.68 -3.87
C PRO A 8 -0.78 -9.63 -4.97
N THR A 9 -1.93 -9.03 -4.71
CA THR A 9 -3.03 -8.99 -5.69
C THR A 9 -3.65 -7.61 -5.76
N LEU A 10 -4.29 -7.33 -6.91
CA LEU A 10 -5.04 -6.09 -7.08
C LEU A 10 -6.19 -6.00 -6.07
N THR A 11 -6.85 -7.11 -5.80
CA THR A 11 -7.98 -7.12 -4.87
C THR A 11 -7.56 -6.65 -3.48
N LEU A 12 -6.41 -7.14 -2.99
CA LEU A 12 -5.91 -6.73 -1.70
C LEU A 12 -5.50 -5.26 -1.69
N ALA A 13 -4.85 -4.78 -2.76
CA ALA A 13 -4.48 -3.38 -2.86
C ALA A 13 -5.71 -2.48 -2.86
N GLN A 14 -6.75 -2.88 -3.59
CA GLN A 14 -8.00 -2.11 -3.62
C GLN A 14 -8.68 -2.08 -2.25
N LYS A 15 -8.69 -3.21 -1.56
CA LYS A 15 -9.27 -3.27 -0.22
C LYS A 15 -8.50 -2.37 0.74
N ALA A 16 -7.17 -2.42 0.67
CA ALA A 16 -6.33 -1.56 1.50
C ALA A 16 -6.59 -0.08 1.21
N ALA A 17 -6.69 0.29 -0.06
CA ALA A 17 -6.98 1.67 -0.43
C ALA A 17 -8.34 2.13 0.13
N ARG A 18 -9.33 1.24 0.10
CA ARG A 18 -10.66 1.57 0.61
C ARG A 18 -10.64 1.87 2.11
N VAL A 19 -9.98 0.99 2.90
CA VAL A 19 -9.95 1.20 4.34
C VAL A 19 -9.11 2.43 4.71
N LEU A 20 -8.05 2.69 3.96
CA LEU A 20 -7.22 3.87 4.21
C LEU A 20 -7.98 5.17 3.90
N LYS A 21 -8.72 5.19 2.80
CA LYS A 21 -9.54 6.36 2.46
C LYS A 21 -10.63 6.60 3.50
N ALA A 22 -11.19 5.53 4.06
CA ALA A 22 -12.19 5.64 5.12
C ALA A 22 -11.61 6.29 6.37
N GLU A 23 -10.28 6.20 6.56
CA GLU A 23 -9.59 6.86 7.67
C GLU A 23 -9.02 8.21 7.27
N ASN A 24 -9.49 8.77 6.15
CA ASN A 24 -9.06 10.07 5.65
C ASN A 24 -7.57 10.12 5.28
N ILE A 25 -7.02 8.99 4.87
CA ILE A 25 -5.64 8.93 4.38
C ILE A 25 -5.67 8.90 2.85
N PRO A 26 -5.16 9.94 2.19
CA PRO A 26 -5.15 9.97 0.72
C PRO A 26 -4.18 8.90 0.17
N VAL A 27 -4.69 8.04 -0.69
CA VAL A 27 -3.88 6.97 -1.27
C VAL A 27 -4.27 6.73 -2.72
N GLU A 28 -3.38 6.06 -3.45
CA GLU A 28 -3.60 5.72 -4.86
C GLU A 28 -3.15 4.30 -5.12
N VAL A 29 -3.99 3.50 -5.79
CA VAL A 29 -3.60 2.15 -6.19
C VAL A 29 -2.71 2.26 -7.42
N VAL A 30 -1.54 1.61 -7.36
CA VAL A 30 -0.58 1.65 -8.44
C VAL A 30 -0.09 0.24 -8.76
N LYS A 31 0.32 0.02 -10.00
CA LYS A 31 0.97 -1.23 -10.38
C LYS A 31 2.47 -1.10 -10.11
N VAL A 32 3.04 -2.14 -9.50
CA VAL A 32 4.46 -2.18 -9.18
C VAL A 32 5.11 -3.26 -10.03
N ASP A 33 6.06 -2.88 -10.88
CA ASP A 33 6.67 -3.83 -11.79
C ASP A 33 7.80 -4.62 -11.12
N SER A 34 8.31 -5.63 -11.86
CA SER A 34 9.31 -6.54 -11.31
C SER A 34 10.66 -5.89 -11.02
N THR A 35 10.91 -4.70 -11.55
CA THR A 35 12.15 -3.99 -11.27
C THR A 35 12.16 -3.34 -9.90
N ARG A 36 10.99 -3.23 -9.27
CA ARG A 36 10.85 -2.54 -7.99
C ARG A 36 10.60 -3.47 -6.82
N THR A 37 10.26 -4.73 -7.08
CA THR A 37 10.07 -5.73 -6.04
C THR A 37 10.80 -7.00 -6.40
N ARG A 38 11.10 -7.81 -5.40
CA ARG A 38 11.75 -9.10 -5.62
C ARG A 38 10.78 -10.17 -6.08
N ARG A 39 9.50 -9.89 -6.04
CA ARG A 39 8.45 -10.89 -6.24
C ARG A 39 7.77 -10.77 -7.59
N GLY A 40 8.34 -10.00 -8.50
CA GLY A 40 7.74 -9.78 -9.80
C GLY A 40 6.69 -8.68 -9.76
N CYS A 41 5.80 -8.67 -10.75
CA CYS A 41 4.76 -7.66 -10.81
C CYS A 41 3.79 -7.82 -9.63
N SER A 42 3.45 -6.70 -9.01
CA SER A 42 2.56 -6.65 -7.88
C SER A 42 1.71 -5.40 -7.97
N TRP A 43 0.79 -5.26 -7.05
CA TRP A 43 -0.02 -4.05 -6.92
C TRP A 43 0.30 -3.39 -5.60
N GLY A 44 0.15 -2.09 -5.54
CA GLY A 44 0.48 -1.36 -4.34
C GLY A 44 -0.44 -0.20 -4.09
N VAL A 45 -0.28 0.39 -2.92
CA VAL A 45 -1.01 1.58 -2.51
C VAL A 45 0.03 2.64 -2.19
N ALA A 46 0.03 3.72 -2.97
CA ALA A 46 0.98 4.82 -2.77
C ALA A 46 0.40 5.83 -1.79
N PHE A 47 1.25 6.33 -0.91
CA PHE A 47 0.83 7.31 0.11
C PHE A 47 2.01 8.20 0.48
N ASP A 48 1.71 9.35 1.07
CA ASP A 48 2.76 10.26 1.52
C ASP A 48 3.50 9.69 2.73
N ASP A 49 4.81 9.92 2.81
CA ASP A 49 5.63 9.38 3.89
C ASP A 49 5.23 9.89 5.27
N SER A 50 4.62 11.06 5.34
CA SER A 50 4.12 11.59 6.62
C SER A 50 2.96 10.76 7.18
N LYS A 51 2.37 9.89 6.36
CA LYS A 51 1.24 9.05 6.77
C LYS A 51 1.66 7.61 7.06
N LEU A 52 2.95 7.30 7.05
CA LEU A 52 3.42 5.93 7.18
C LEU A 52 2.87 5.23 8.42
N LEU A 53 2.95 5.86 9.57
CA LEU A 53 2.47 5.23 10.80
C LEU A 53 0.96 4.98 10.76
N GLY A 54 0.20 5.96 10.29
CA GLY A 54 -1.26 5.82 10.16
C GLY A 54 -1.63 4.71 9.20
N VAL A 55 -0.91 4.60 8.06
CA VAL A 55 -1.15 3.53 7.10
C VAL A 55 -0.90 2.16 7.73
N ARG A 56 0.23 2.00 8.40
CA ARG A 56 0.57 0.72 9.02
C ARG A 56 -0.43 0.32 10.10
N MET A 57 -0.85 1.27 10.93
CA MET A 57 -1.82 0.99 11.97
C MET A 57 -3.19 0.62 11.41
N THR A 58 -3.65 1.33 10.39
CA THR A 58 -4.94 1.06 9.76
C THR A 58 -4.93 -0.31 9.10
N LEU A 59 -3.87 -0.65 8.37
CA LEU A 59 -3.77 -1.96 7.73
C LEU A 59 -3.78 -3.07 8.78
N SER A 60 -3.02 -2.90 9.85
CA SER A 60 -2.98 -3.89 10.93
C SER A 60 -4.33 -4.08 11.57
N ASN A 61 -5.05 -2.99 11.82
CA ASN A 61 -6.38 -3.06 12.45
C ASN A 61 -7.42 -3.74 11.56
N ASN A 62 -7.17 -3.79 10.25
CA ASN A 62 -8.07 -4.43 9.30
C ASN A 62 -7.56 -5.78 8.81
N SER A 63 -6.55 -6.33 9.49
CA SER A 63 -5.95 -7.63 9.16
C SER A 63 -5.38 -7.67 7.74
N LEU A 64 -4.89 -6.53 7.27
CA LEU A 64 -4.24 -6.43 5.97
C LEU A 64 -2.74 -6.30 6.20
N SER A 65 -1.96 -7.21 5.61
CA SER A 65 -0.51 -7.18 5.76
C SER A 65 0.12 -6.91 4.40
N GLU A 66 0.80 -5.78 4.29
CA GLU A 66 1.61 -5.49 3.12
C GLU A 66 2.83 -6.41 3.10
N ARG A 67 3.28 -6.79 1.90
CA ARG A 67 4.48 -7.60 1.78
C ARG A 67 5.72 -6.80 2.09
N GLU A 68 5.74 -5.56 1.64
CA GLU A 68 6.85 -4.65 1.90
C GLU A 68 6.39 -3.23 1.63
N ILE A 69 7.18 -2.27 2.10
CA ILE A 69 6.94 -0.86 1.81
C ILE A 69 8.19 -0.35 1.12
N ILE A 70 8.01 0.19 -0.08
CA ILE A 70 9.11 0.70 -0.90
C ILE A 70 8.93 2.18 -1.16
N LYS A 71 10.01 2.85 -1.50
CA LYS A 71 9.96 4.24 -1.94
C LYS A 71 9.49 4.30 -3.39
N GLU A 72 8.67 5.28 -3.68
CA GLU A 72 8.20 5.49 -5.04
C GLU A 72 9.28 6.04 -5.96
#